data_cb04c49bd2e17cf26ef0049b27f2f7d2
#
_entry.id   cb04c49bd2e17cf26ef0049b27f2f7d2
#
_cell.length_a   1.000
_cell.length_b   1.000
_cell.length_c   1.000
_cell.angle_alpha   90.00
_cell.angle_beta   90.00
_cell.angle_gamma   90.00
#
_symmetry.space_group_name_H-M   'P 1'
#
loop_
_entity.id
_entity.type
_entity.pdbx_description
1 polymer ?
#
loop_
_entity_poly.entity_id
_entity_poly.type
_entity_poly.pdbx_seq_one_letter_code
_entity_poly.pdbx_strand_id
1 'polypeptide(L)'
;MNPMKNRQFQIRRMIPEDISEVFRIDAQTAALYWPESSYHFETERNDASRCWVAVNENGSILGFLILWLIVDEIHVANFAVHPEYQNQGIGTALLIHGLINAWEEGARVSFLEVRASNLSAIHIYQKLGYEPVGIRKNYYQDNHEDAIMMNLESEAYTKIYNQQE
;
A
#
# COMPACT_ATOMS: atom_id res chain seq x y z
N MET A 1 19.86 10.73 10.95
CA MET A 1 19.92 9.30 11.30
C MET A 1 18.93 8.57 10.41
N ASN A 2 19.41 7.76 9.50
CA ASN A 2 18.54 7.06 8.55
C ASN A 2 17.70 6.02 9.29
N PRO A 3 16.35 6.12 9.36
CA PRO A 3 15.50 5.20 10.12
C PRO A 3 15.47 3.77 9.54
N MET A 4 16.17 3.51 8.44
CA MET A 4 16.20 2.22 7.75
C MET A 4 17.26 1.23 8.28
N LYS A 5 18.16 1.63 9.19
CA LYS A 5 19.32 0.83 9.59
C LYS A 5 19.08 -0.26 10.65
N ASN A 6 17.85 -0.41 11.18
CA ASN A 6 17.59 -1.42 12.22
C ASN A 6 16.27 -2.17 12.01
N ARG A 7 15.85 -2.38 10.76
CA ARG A 7 14.62 -3.10 10.46
C ARG A 7 14.92 -4.59 10.26
N GLN A 8 14.19 -5.43 10.97
CA GLN A 8 14.22 -6.91 10.81
C GLN A 8 13.52 -7.40 9.54
N PHE A 9 13.37 -6.54 8.53
CA PHE A 9 12.74 -6.87 7.26
C PHE A 9 13.29 -6.02 6.11
N GLN A 10 13.17 -6.55 4.91
CA GLN A 10 13.50 -5.87 3.66
C GLN A 10 12.25 -5.65 2.81
N ILE A 11 12.26 -4.61 1.98
CA ILE A 11 11.21 -4.36 0.99
C ILE A 11 11.82 -4.60 -0.40
N ARG A 12 11.13 -5.42 -1.19
CA ARG A 12 11.53 -5.74 -2.56
C ARG A 12 10.32 -5.83 -3.48
N ARG A 13 10.56 -5.87 -4.77
CA ARG A 13 9.50 -6.16 -5.76
C ARG A 13 8.87 -7.52 -5.46
N MET A 14 7.55 -7.57 -5.61
CA MET A 14 6.78 -8.81 -5.59
C MET A 14 7.10 -9.64 -6.82
N ILE A 15 7.26 -10.93 -6.63
CA ILE A 15 7.46 -11.92 -7.68
C ILE A 15 6.30 -12.92 -7.68
N PRO A 16 6.06 -13.69 -8.79
CA PRO A 16 4.95 -14.64 -8.85
C PRO A 16 4.92 -15.65 -7.71
N GLU A 17 6.07 -16.07 -7.21
CA GLU A 17 6.22 -17.02 -6.09
C GLU A 17 5.68 -16.47 -4.76
N ASP A 18 5.54 -15.15 -4.61
CA ASP A 18 5.01 -14.53 -3.41
C ASP A 18 3.47 -14.57 -3.35
N ILE A 19 2.81 -14.74 -4.49
CA ILE A 19 1.38 -14.47 -4.67
C ILE A 19 0.52 -15.32 -3.74
N SER A 20 0.83 -16.59 -3.55
CA SER A 20 0.03 -17.46 -2.68
C SER A 20 0.02 -16.97 -1.22
N GLU A 21 1.13 -16.44 -0.72
CA GLU A 21 1.22 -15.90 0.63
C GLU A 21 0.58 -14.51 0.73
N VAL A 22 0.78 -13.65 -0.27
CA VAL A 22 0.10 -12.35 -0.41
C VAL A 22 -1.42 -12.53 -0.41
N PHE A 23 -1.93 -13.48 -1.19
CA PHE A 23 -3.36 -13.80 -1.23
C PHE A 23 -3.91 -14.23 0.14
N ARG A 24 -3.15 -15.03 0.90
CA ARG A 24 -3.55 -15.40 2.27
C ARG A 24 -3.60 -14.19 3.21
N ILE A 25 -2.65 -13.28 3.12
CA ILE A 25 -2.63 -12.05 3.93
C ILE A 25 -3.85 -11.18 3.61
N ASP A 26 -4.17 -10.99 2.33
CA ASP A 26 -5.35 -10.25 1.91
C ASP A 26 -6.64 -10.89 2.46
N ALA A 27 -6.78 -12.20 2.33
CA ALA A 27 -7.93 -12.94 2.83
C ALA A 27 -8.10 -12.81 4.36
N GLN A 28 -7.01 -12.76 5.11
CA GLN A 28 -7.03 -12.59 6.58
C GLN A 28 -7.35 -11.15 7.02
N THR A 29 -7.02 -10.16 6.21
CA THR A 29 -7.23 -8.74 6.54
C THR A 29 -8.55 -8.20 5.99
N ALA A 30 -9.17 -8.91 5.06
CA ALA A 30 -10.41 -8.52 4.36
C ALA A 30 -10.37 -7.10 3.77
N ALA A 31 -9.18 -6.65 3.37
CA ALA A 31 -9.01 -5.31 2.83
C ALA A 31 -9.78 -5.15 1.50
N LEU A 32 -9.51 -6.03 0.55
CA LEU A 32 -10.24 -6.18 -0.70
C LEU A 32 -10.29 -7.66 -1.04
N TYR A 33 -11.38 -8.14 -1.59
CA TYR A 33 -11.52 -9.56 -1.93
C TYR A 33 -11.06 -9.79 -3.38
N TRP A 34 -9.76 -9.66 -3.62
CA TRP A 34 -9.21 -9.95 -4.94
C TRP A 34 -9.02 -11.45 -5.15
N PRO A 35 -9.43 -12.01 -6.27
CA PRO A 35 -9.08 -13.38 -6.63
C PRO A 35 -7.58 -13.49 -6.87
N GLU A 36 -6.99 -14.66 -6.62
CA GLU A 36 -5.56 -14.90 -6.80
C GLU A 36 -5.05 -14.51 -8.20
N SER A 37 -5.88 -14.73 -9.23
CA SER A 37 -5.59 -14.35 -10.61
C SER A 37 -5.35 -12.84 -10.80
N SER A 38 -5.95 -11.99 -9.97
CA SER A 38 -5.70 -10.54 -10.02
C SER A 38 -4.28 -10.21 -9.62
N TYR A 39 -3.73 -10.88 -8.61
CA TYR A 39 -2.34 -10.68 -8.21
C TYR A 39 -1.36 -11.09 -9.30
N HIS A 40 -1.64 -12.18 -10.02
CA HIS A 40 -0.86 -12.58 -11.18
C HIS A 40 -0.92 -11.53 -12.29
N PHE A 41 -2.11 -11.00 -12.58
CA PHE A 41 -2.26 -9.93 -13.56
C PHE A 41 -1.47 -8.67 -13.17
N GLU A 42 -1.57 -8.23 -11.93
CA GLU A 42 -0.85 -7.04 -11.44
C GLU A 42 0.66 -7.22 -11.48
N THR A 43 1.14 -8.40 -11.12
CA THR A 43 2.58 -8.68 -11.02
C THR A 43 3.24 -8.91 -12.38
N GLU A 44 2.53 -9.53 -13.33
CA GLU A 44 3.10 -10.05 -14.57
C GLU A 44 2.67 -9.31 -15.83
N ARG A 45 1.52 -8.60 -15.82
CA ARG A 45 0.89 -8.09 -17.05
C ARG A 45 0.48 -6.62 -17.00
N ASN A 46 0.26 -6.05 -15.84
CA ASN A 46 -0.17 -4.67 -15.73
C ASN A 46 1.04 -3.73 -15.65
N ASP A 47 1.37 -3.08 -16.77
CA ASP A 47 2.50 -2.15 -16.85
C ASP A 47 2.36 -0.93 -15.91
N ALA A 48 1.13 -0.57 -15.52
CA ALA A 48 0.90 0.51 -14.55
C ALA A 48 1.18 0.06 -13.11
N SER A 49 1.26 -1.25 -12.84
CA SER A 49 1.38 -1.78 -11.50
C SER A 49 2.79 -1.69 -10.93
N ARG A 50 2.85 -1.35 -9.65
CA ARG A 50 4.07 -1.35 -8.83
C ARG A 50 3.77 -2.15 -7.57
N CYS A 51 4.27 -3.40 -7.56
CA CYS A 51 3.96 -4.38 -6.52
C CYS A 51 5.17 -4.59 -5.61
N TRP A 52 4.98 -4.45 -4.32
CA TRP A 52 6.02 -4.54 -3.30
C TRP A 52 5.63 -5.50 -2.20
N VAL A 53 6.63 -6.19 -1.63
CA VAL A 53 6.48 -7.02 -0.43
C VAL A 53 7.52 -6.65 0.61
N ALA A 54 7.13 -6.74 1.89
CA ALA A 54 8.04 -6.72 3.01
C ALA A 54 8.32 -8.16 3.43
N VAL A 55 9.58 -8.54 3.52
CA VAL A 55 10.01 -9.91 3.86
C VAL A 55 10.95 -9.91 5.05
N ASN A 56 10.82 -10.88 5.94
CA ASN A 56 11.75 -11.07 7.04
C ASN A 56 13.01 -11.85 6.61
N GLU A 57 13.92 -12.06 7.53
CA GLU A 57 15.18 -12.78 7.28
C GLU A 57 14.96 -14.24 6.83
N ASN A 58 13.83 -14.84 7.20
CA ASN A 58 13.46 -16.21 6.79
C ASN A 58 12.74 -16.27 5.44
N GLY A 59 12.52 -15.12 4.79
CA GLY A 59 11.83 -15.03 3.52
C GLY A 59 10.30 -15.03 3.61
N SER A 60 9.71 -14.97 4.82
CA SER A 60 8.27 -14.89 4.99
C SER A 60 7.75 -13.50 4.66
N ILE A 61 6.60 -13.42 4.00
CA ILE A 61 5.94 -12.16 3.65
C ILE A 61 5.25 -11.59 4.88
N LEU A 62 5.57 -10.35 5.22
CA LEU A 62 4.98 -9.62 6.36
C LEU A 62 3.86 -8.67 5.94
N GLY A 63 3.86 -8.27 4.69
CA GLY A 63 2.87 -7.37 4.12
C GLY A 63 3.17 -7.09 2.66
N PHE A 64 2.22 -6.47 1.98
CA PHE A 64 2.34 -6.13 0.57
C PHE A 64 1.69 -4.79 0.25
N LEU A 65 2.08 -4.23 -0.89
CA LEU A 65 1.55 -2.99 -1.43
C LEU A 65 1.46 -3.09 -2.96
N ILE A 66 0.31 -2.78 -3.51
CA ILE A 66 0.10 -2.66 -4.94
C ILE A 66 -0.34 -1.23 -5.25
N LEU A 67 0.43 -0.56 -6.09
CA LEU A 67 0.18 0.78 -6.57
C LEU A 67 -0.03 0.75 -8.08
N TRP A 68 -0.87 1.63 -8.59
CA TRP A 68 -0.97 1.92 -10.02
C TRP A 68 -0.41 3.31 -10.30
N LEU A 69 0.63 3.37 -11.12
CA LEU A 69 1.19 4.63 -11.62
C LEU A 69 0.57 4.94 -12.98
N ILE A 70 -0.22 5.99 -13.05
CA ILE A 70 -0.92 6.43 -14.26
C ILE A 70 -0.53 7.89 -14.51
N VAL A 71 0.35 8.12 -15.47
CA VAL A 71 0.94 9.44 -15.77
C VAL A 71 1.70 9.95 -14.53
N ASP A 72 1.16 10.90 -13.80
CA ASP A 72 1.74 11.50 -12.59
C ASP A 72 0.92 11.20 -11.32
N GLU A 73 -0.02 10.27 -11.42
CA GLU A 73 -0.91 9.89 -10.33
C GLU A 73 -0.59 8.48 -9.82
N ILE A 74 -0.55 8.31 -8.51
CA ILE A 74 -0.51 7.00 -7.86
C ILE A 74 -1.88 6.68 -7.26
N HIS A 75 -2.39 5.49 -7.58
CA HIS A 75 -3.53 4.89 -6.89
C HIS A 75 -3.04 3.75 -5.99
N VAL A 76 -3.35 3.82 -4.70
CA VAL A 76 -3.13 2.68 -3.80
C VAL A 76 -4.21 1.66 -4.07
N ALA A 77 -3.87 0.62 -4.83
CA ALA A 77 -4.84 -0.37 -5.32
C ALA A 77 -5.15 -1.43 -4.27
N ASN A 78 -4.13 -1.96 -3.60
CA ASN A 78 -4.30 -2.90 -2.48
C ASN A 78 -3.10 -2.83 -1.54
N PHE A 79 -3.36 -3.00 -0.24
CA PHE A 79 -2.35 -2.85 0.79
C PHE A 79 -2.78 -3.57 2.05
N ALA A 80 -1.93 -4.45 2.57
CA ALA A 80 -2.18 -5.11 3.84
C ALA A 80 -0.88 -5.54 4.53
N VAL A 81 -0.95 -5.63 5.87
CA VAL A 81 0.08 -6.21 6.72
C VAL A 81 -0.49 -7.43 7.41
N HIS A 82 0.27 -8.52 7.42
CA HIS A 82 -0.08 -9.75 8.11
C HIS A 82 -0.51 -9.45 9.56
N PRO A 83 -1.62 -10.01 10.06
CA PRO A 83 -2.18 -9.65 11.37
C PRO A 83 -1.18 -9.73 12.54
N GLU A 84 -0.29 -10.73 12.54
CA GLU A 84 0.72 -10.91 13.60
C GLU A 84 1.86 -9.87 13.56
N TYR A 85 1.99 -9.13 12.45
CA TYR A 85 3.07 -8.15 12.25
C TYR A 85 2.57 -6.71 12.17
N GLN A 86 1.29 -6.48 12.44
CA GLN A 86 0.72 -5.13 12.49
C GLN A 86 1.29 -4.32 13.66
N ASN A 87 1.18 -2.99 13.57
CA ASN A 87 1.67 -2.04 14.59
C ASN A 87 3.19 -2.10 14.85
N GLN A 88 3.98 -2.57 13.87
CA GLN A 88 5.44 -2.64 13.93
C GLN A 88 6.11 -1.75 12.88
N GLY A 89 5.36 -0.84 12.25
CA GLY A 89 5.86 0.11 11.26
C GLY A 89 6.05 -0.46 9.85
N ILE A 90 5.68 -1.72 9.60
CA ILE A 90 5.82 -2.37 8.28
C ILE A 90 4.96 -1.69 7.23
N GLY A 91 3.70 -1.42 7.54
CA GLY A 91 2.79 -0.74 6.62
C GLY A 91 3.25 0.65 6.23
N THR A 92 3.69 1.45 7.21
CA THR A 92 4.27 2.77 6.96
C THR A 92 5.50 2.68 6.07
N ALA A 93 6.37 1.70 6.31
CA ALA A 93 7.58 1.48 5.52
C ALA A 93 7.27 1.10 4.07
N LEU A 94 6.29 0.20 3.85
CA LEU A 94 5.85 -0.20 2.51
C LEU A 94 5.31 1.01 1.73
N LEU A 95 4.43 1.80 2.35
CA LEU A 95 3.85 2.99 1.71
C LEU A 95 4.92 4.03 1.36
N ILE A 96 5.79 4.37 2.29
CA ILE A 96 6.89 5.32 2.04
C ILE A 96 7.77 4.81 0.89
N HIS A 97 8.16 3.54 0.93
CA HIS A 97 8.98 2.94 -0.12
C HIS A 97 8.31 3.00 -1.49
N GLY A 98 7.04 2.62 -1.58
CA GLY A 98 6.28 2.66 -2.82
C GLY A 98 6.10 4.09 -3.36
N LEU A 99 5.77 5.05 -2.49
CA LEU A 99 5.59 6.45 -2.86
C LEU A 99 6.90 7.08 -3.36
N ILE A 100 8.03 6.83 -2.69
CA ILE A 100 9.33 7.37 -3.11
C ILE A 100 9.73 6.83 -4.49
N ASN A 101 9.63 5.52 -4.70
CA ASN A 101 9.93 4.92 -6.00
C ASN A 101 9.01 5.48 -7.09
N ALA A 102 7.73 5.67 -6.81
CA ALA A 102 6.79 6.25 -7.77
C ALA A 102 7.08 7.73 -8.05
N TRP A 103 7.52 8.50 -7.06
CA TRP A 103 7.96 9.88 -7.24
C TRP A 103 9.13 9.97 -8.22
N GLU A 104 10.10 9.08 -8.10
CA GLU A 104 11.25 9.01 -9.02
C GLU A 104 10.84 8.65 -10.45
N GLU A 105 9.72 7.92 -10.60
CA GLU A 105 9.11 7.62 -11.89
C GLU A 105 8.19 8.72 -12.44
N GLY A 106 7.98 9.81 -11.69
CA GLY A 106 7.22 10.98 -12.14
C GLY A 106 5.90 11.24 -11.40
N ALA A 107 5.53 10.42 -10.43
CA ALA A 107 4.32 10.64 -9.63
C ALA A 107 4.41 11.94 -8.82
N ARG A 108 3.27 12.62 -8.67
CA ARG A 108 3.18 13.89 -7.92
C ARG A 108 2.01 13.97 -6.97
N VAL A 109 1.01 13.13 -7.17
CA VAL A 109 -0.18 13.02 -6.31
C VAL A 109 -0.53 11.56 -6.08
N SER A 110 -1.23 11.26 -4.99
CA SER A 110 -1.70 9.91 -4.71
C SER A 110 -3.14 9.91 -4.21
N PHE A 111 -3.88 8.87 -4.61
CA PHE A 111 -5.29 8.67 -4.28
C PHE A 111 -5.50 7.27 -3.71
N LEU A 112 -6.46 7.14 -2.82
CA LEU A 112 -6.90 5.85 -2.31
C LEU A 112 -8.36 5.87 -1.85
N GLU A 113 -8.95 4.69 -1.78
CA GLU A 113 -10.16 4.42 -1.03
C GLU A 113 -9.82 3.49 0.14
N VAL A 114 -10.40 3.75 1.30
CA VAL A 114 -10.22 2.93 2.50
C VAL A 114 -11.56 2.70 3.19
N ARG A 115 -11.77 1.48 3.71
CA ARG A 115 -12.97 1.19 4.51
C ARG A 115 -13.08 2.17 5.69
N ALA A 116 -14.27 2.70 5.92
CA ALA A 116 -14.52 3.62 7.03
C ALA A 116 -14.16 2.99 8.40
N SER A 117 -14.29 1.68 8.55
CA SER A 117 -13.92 0.94 9.76
C SER A 117 -12.42 0.67 9.91
N ASN A 118 -11.63 0.81 8.86
CA ASN A 118 -10.20 0.51 8.89
C ASN A 118 -9.40 1.67 9.51
N LEU A 119 -9.61 1.92 10.81
CA LEU A 119 -8.99 3.02 11.54
C LEU A 119 -7.46 2.93 11.56
N SER A 120 -6.91 1.73 11.58
CA SER A 120 -5.47 1.49 11.55
C SER A 120 -4.83 2.01 10.25
N ALA A 121 -5.41 1.66 9.10
CA ALA A 121 -4.93 2.16 7.81
C ALA A 121 -5.14 3.67 7.66
N ILE A 122 -6.30 4.19 8.04
CA ILE A 122 -6.61 5.62 8.02
C ILE A 122 -5.57 6.40 8.82
N HIS A 123 -5.20 5.91 10.00
CA HIS A 123 -4.18 6.54 10.84
C HIS A 123 -2.81 6.60 10.14
N ILE A 124 -2.39 5.51 9.48
CA ILE A 124 -1.15 5.49 8.69
C ILE A 124 -1.20 6.52 7.57
N TYR A 125 -2.30 6.57 6.81
CA TYR A 125 -2.45 7.52 5.71
C TYR A 125 -2.42 8.97 6.19
N GLN A 126 -3.13 9.29 7.27
CA GLN A 126 -3.12 10.64 7.84
C GLN A 126 -1.73 11.06 8.32
N LYS A 127 -0.97 10.15 8.94
CA LYS A 127 0.43 10.43 9.34
C LYS A 127 1.34 10.74 8.15
N LEU A 128 1.07 10.19 6.99
CA LEU A 128 1.81 10.47 5.77
C LEU A 128 1.34 11.75 5.05
N GLY A 129 0.26 12.37 5.51
CA GLY A 129 -0.27 13.61 4.95
C GLY A 129 -1.44 13.43 3.99
N TYR A 130 -2.02 12.23 3.88
CA TYR A 130 -3.28 12.06 3.17
C TYR A 130 -4.42 12.73 3.92
N GLU A 131 -5.30 13.39 3.17
CA GLU A 131 -6.48 14.04 3.69
C GLU A 131 -7.77 13.44 3.11
N PRO A 132 -8.83 13.27 3.91
CA PRO A 132 -10.10 12.80 3.41
C PRO A 132 -10.74 13.86 2.49
N VAL A 133 -11.22 13.45 1.33
CA VAL A 133 -11.80 14.34 0.32
C VAL A 133 -13.25 13.97 -0.05
N GLY A 134 -13.74 12.82 0.41
CA GLY A 134 -15.11 12.40 0.14
C GLY A 134 -15.40 11.00 0.67
N ILE A 135 -16.66 10.61 0.50
CA ILE A 135 -17.17 9.30 0.91
C ILE A 135 -17.90 8.68 -0.28
N ARG A 136 -17.57 7.42 -0.58
CA ARG A 136 -18.34 6.58 -1.50
C ARG A 136 -19.27 5.70 -0.67
N LYS A 137 -20.57 5.99 -0.71
CA LYS A 137 -21.58 5.24 0.04
C LYS A 137 -21.75 3.82 -0.49
N ASN A 138 -21.86 2.84 0.44
CA ASN A 138 -22.09 1.44 0.13
C ASN A 138 -21.10 0.86 -0.91
N TYR A 139 -19.84 1.29 -0.85
CA TYR A 139 -18.83 0.99 -1.86
C TYR A 139 -18.40 -0.47 -1.87
N TYR A 140 -18.20 -1.08 -0.69
CA TYR A 140 -17.75 -2.46 -0.55
C TYR A 140 -18.91 -3.45 -0.67
N GLN A 141 -18.77 -4.42 -1.59
CA GLN A 141 -19.86 -5.34 -1.96
C GLN A 141 -20.18 -6.36 -0.85
N ASP A 142 -19.20 -6.69 -0.01
CA ASP A 142 -19.33 -7.74 1.01
C ASP A 142 -20.27 -7.34 2.17
N ASN A 143 -20.19 -6.10 2.63
CA ASN A 143 -20.95 -5.62 3.79
C ASN A 143 -21.60 -4.24 3.58
N HIS A 144 -21.56 -3.70 2.37
CA HIS A 144 -22.06 -2.37 2.00
C HIS A 144 -21.44 -1.21 2.80
N GLU A 145 -20.25 -1.42 3.33
CA GLU A 145 -19.53 -0.39 4.06
C GLU A 145 -19.12 0.77 3.14
N ASP A 146 -19.11 1.98 3.69
CA ASP A 146 -18.63 3.16 3.00
C ASP A 146 -17.12 3.12 2.80
N ALA A 147 -16.64 3.70 1.71
CA ALA A 147 -15.23 4.02 1.51
C ALA A 147 -14.98 5.51 1.79
N ILE A 148 -13.90 5.80 2.51
CA ILE A 148 -13.36 7.15 2.62
C ILE A 148 -12.34 7.31 1.48
N MET A 149 -12.53 8.35 0.66
CA MET A 149 -11.55 8.75 -0.35
C MET A 149 -10.52 9.67 0.29
N MET A 150 -9.24 9.37 0.10
CA MET A 150 -8.15 10.19 0.64
C MET A 150 -7.14 10.54 -0.46
N ASN A 151 -6.63 11.75 -0.41
CA ASN A 151 -5.64 12.26 -1.36
C ASN A 151 -4.37 12.70 -0.64
N LEU A 152 -3.23 12.44 -1.28
CA LEU A 152 -1.94 13.02 -0.95
C LEU A 152 -1.58 14.02 -2.03
N GLU A 153 -1.70 15.29 -1.71
CA GLU A 153 -1.40 16.38 -2.64
C GLU A 153 0.11 16.59 -2.81
N SER A 154 0.50 17.22 -3.91
CA SER A 154 1.90 17.38 -4.31
C SER A 154 2.80 17.96 -3.22
N GLU A 155 2.32 18.94 -2.45
CA GLU A 155 3.11 19.55 -1.38
C GLU A 155 3.44 18.55 -0.27
N ALA A 156 2.45 17.78 0.19
CA ALA A 156 2.64 16.76 1.21
C ALA A 156 3.49 15.60 0.68
N TYR A 157 3.29 15.22 -0.58
CA TYR A 157 4.08 14.19 -1.23
C TYR A 157 5.56 14.60 -1.35
N THR A 158 5.84 15.84 -1.73
CA THR A 158 7.20 16.40 -1.77
C THR A 158 7.90 16.29 -0.41
N LYS A 159 7.17 16.53 0.68
CA LYS A 159 7.73 16.40 2.04
C LYS A 159 8.16 14.97 2.36
N ILE A 160 7.38 13.96 1.93
CA ILE A 160 7.76 12.55 2.11
C ILE A 160 9.07 12.26 1.39
N TYR A 161 9.19 12.69 0.14
CA TYR A 161 10.39 12.48 -0.67
C TYR A 161 11.62 13.15 -0.03
N ASN A 162 11.52 14.40 0.34
CA ASN A 162 12.64 15.18 0.88
C ASN A 162 13.12 14.70 2.27
N GLN A 163 12.29 14.00 3.03
CA GLN A 163 12.68 13.43 4.34
C GLN A 163 13.61 12.22 4.22
N GLN A 164 13.83 11.70 3.01
CA GLN A 164 14.73 10.55 2.78
C GLN A 164 16.16 10.97 2.41
N GLU A 165 16.38 12.23 2.07
CA GLU A 165 17.72 12.81 1.87
C GLU A 165 18.39 13.17 3.21
#